data_2ffeb45e3734c3c1b4e05cf340c11fcb
#
_entry.id   2ffeb45e3734c3c1b4e05cf340c11fcb
#
_cell.length_a   1.000
_cell.length_b   1.000
_cell.length_c   1.000
_cell.angle_alpha   90.00
_cell.angle_beta   90.00
_cell.angle_gamma   90.00
#
_symmetry.space_group_name_H-M   'P 1'
#
loop_
_entity.id
_entity.type
_entity.pdbx_description
1 polymer ?
#
loop_
_entity_poly.entity_id
_entity_poly.type
_entity_poly.pdbx_seq_one_letter_code
_entity_poly.pdbx_strand_id
1 'polypeptide(L)'
;DRFQIPYKDVADTGYVISELPKAKTTACDVILDALSLTFKATGIRHYVTSADGKLSLIKRKDSILQWVVETGRNLISYDYTCSIEKVKTRIKLLSKEDKVLAEKADTELEKTIGIMQDISTPDSNTEEANLTDMAESMLAEQKLPSKTLTIEGLGQANVISGVGLCIIIRPLGISNSYYVDEDTHTFKGNYHAMRLTLNMATDTERSAKASDEKSSTSHSVGDKVQFSGGPQYVASTATSPTNSPKAGPAKITAIAKSKNAKHPYHIIHTDKQSTVYGWVDASQIG
;
A
#
# COMPACT_ATOMS: atom_id res chain seq x y z
N ASP A 1 -25.56 -3.96 -9.66
CA ASP A 1 -26.90 -4.34 -10.16
C ASP A 1 -27.60 -3.25 -10.98
N ARG A 2 -27.27 -1.96 -10.79
CA ARG A 2 -27.90 -0.85 -11.56
C ARG A 2 -27.70 -0.99 -13.08
N PHE A 3 -26.54 -1.49 -13.51
CA PHE A 3 -26.19 -1.65 -14.92
C PHE A 3 -26.37 -3.08 -15.45
N GLN A 4 -26.84 -4.00 -14.60
CA GLN A 4 -27.05 -5.41 -14.94
C GLN A 4 -25.82 -6.10 -15.56
N ILE A 5 -24.61 -5.62 -15.21
CA ILE A 5 -23.37 -6.22 -15.67
C ILE A 5 -23.07 -7.46 -14.81
N PRO A 6 -22.95 -8.64 -15.40
CA PRO A 6 -22.63 -9.84 -14.64
C PRO A 6 -21.20 -9.73 -14.07
N TYR A 7 -21.04 -10.19 -12.82
CA TYR A 7 -19.74 -10.29 -12.17
C TYR A 7 -19.56 -11.69 -11.60
N LYS A 8 -18.30 -12.05 -11.36
CA LYS A 8 -17.94 -13.36 -10.83
C LYS A 8 -17.29 -13.20 -9.45
N ASP A 9 -16.01 -12.86 -9.41
CA ASP A 9 -15.23 -12.78 -8.19
C ASP A 9 -14.94 -11.31 -7.85
N VAL A 10 -15.24 -10.90 -6.62
CA VAL A 10 -14.91 -9.56 -6.12
C VAL A 10 -14.02 -9.71 -4.89
N ALA A 11 -12.72 -9.47 -5.06
CA ALA A 11 -11.76 -9.54 -3.97
C ALA A 11 -12.08 -8.51 -2.89
N ASP A 12 -11.99 -8.92 -1.63
CA ASP A 12 -12.05 -7.99 -0.51
C ASP A 12 -10.80 -7.10 -0.52
N THR A 13 -11.03 -5.80 -0.56
CA THR A 13 -9.97 -4.80 -0.57
C THR A 13 -9.38 -4.53 0.82
N GLY A 14 -10.10 -4.91 1.88
CA GLY A 14 -9.72 -4.64 3.27
C GLY A 14 -9.76 -3.16 3.65
N TYR A 15 -10.35 -2.29 2.82
CA TYR A 15 -10.46 -0.85 3.05
C TYR A 15 -11.86 -0.35 2.72
N VAL A 16 -12.44 0.39 3.65
CA VAL A 16 -13.76 1.00 3.50
C VAL A 16 -13.58 2.49 3.20
N ILE A 17 -14.14 2.94 2.10
CA ILE A 17 -14.17 4.36 1.71
C ILE A 17 -15.42 4.96 2.33
N SER A 18 -15.26 5.95 3.21
CA SER A 18 -16.37 6.59 3.92
C SER A 18 -17.30 7.35 2.96
N GLU A 19 -16.70 8.13 2.04
CA GLU A 19 -17.43 8.90 1.03
C GLU A 19 -16.63 8.99 -0.26
N LEU A 20 -17.32 8.83 -1.39
CA LEU A 20 -16.78 9.04 -2.72
C LEU A 20 -17.79 9.83 -3.57
N PRO A 21 -18.00 11.15 -3.27
CA PRO A 21 -18.95 11.94 -4.01
C PRO A 21 -18.45 12.16 -5.44
N LYS A 22 -19.20 11.70 -6.43
CA LYS A 22 -18.90 11.84 -7.85
C LYS A 22 -20.13 12.28 -8.61
N ALA A 23 -19.97 13.33 -9.40
CA ALA A 23 -20.99 13.82 -10.29
C ALA A 23 -20.42 13.89 -11.72
N LYS A 24 -21.22 13.51 -12.70
CA LYS A 24 -20.87 13.58 -14.13
C LYS A 24 -19.62 12.76 -14.51
N THR A 25 -19.41 11.62 -13.86
CA THR A 25 -18.30 10.69 -14.12
C THR A 25 -18.84 9.34 -14.59
N THR A 26 -18.03 8.55 -15.29
CA THR A 26 -18.41 7.20 -15.71
C THR A 26 -18.31 6.22 -14.53
N ALA A 27 -18.99 5.07 -14.64
CA ALA A 27 -18.86 4.01 -13.62
C ALA A 27 -17.42 3.47 -13.53
N CYS A 28 -16.71 3.41 -14.66
CA CYS A 28 -15.30 3.01 -14.69
C CYS A 28 -14.42 3.98 -13.90
N ASP A 29 -14.60 5.29 -14.07
CA ASP A 29 -13.83 6.30 -13.33
C ASP A 29 -14.07 6.20 -11.83
N VAL A 30 -15.32 5.95 -11.41
CA VAL A 30 -15.65 5.76 -9.99
C VAL A 30 -14.92 4.53 -9.42
N ILE A 31 -14.87 3.42 -10.17
CA ILE A 31 -14.15 2.23 -9.75
C ILE A 31 -12.63 2.51 -9.66
N LEU A 32 -12.06 3.15 -10.68
CA LEU A 32 -10.63 3.46 -10.70
C LEU A 32 -10.23 4.41 -9.57
N ASP A 33 -11.05 5.41 -9.28
CA ASP A 33 -10.82 6.32 -8.15
C ASP A 33 -10.89 5.58 -6.81
N ALA A 34 -11.88 4.70 -6.64
CA ALA A 34 -12.00 3.88 -5.43
C ALA A 34 -10.79 2.95 -5.25
N LEU A 35 -10.31 2.34 -6.32
CA LEU A 35 -9.12 1.48 -6.30
C LEU A 35 -7.83 2.29 -6.03
N SER A 36 -7.76 3.52 -6.55
CA SER A 36 -6.65 4.44 -6.27
C SER A 36 -6.60 4.84 -4.80
N LEU A 37 -7.75 5.18 -4.19
CA LEU A 37 -7.85 5.46 -2.76
C LEU A 37 -7.47 4.23 -1.92
N THR A 38 -7.99 3.06 -2.30
CA THR A 38 -7.64 1.79 -1.67
C THR A 38 -6.13 1.54 -1.72
N PHE A 39 -5.50 1.74 -2.87
CA PHE A 39 -4.05 1.58 -3.01
C PHE A 39 -3.26 2.58 -2.15
N LYS A 40 -3.68 3.85 -2.10
CA LYS A 40 -3.05 4.85 -1.22
C LYS A 40 -3.12 4.45 0.25
N ALA A 41 -4.23 3.87 0.67
CA ALA A 41 -4.43 3.44 2.06
C ALA A 41 -3.72 2.13 2.39
N THR A 42 -3.80 1.11 1.52
CA THR A 42 -3.34 -0.26 1.81
C THR A 42 -1.99 -0.62 1.20
N GLY A 43 -1.55 0.09 0.15
CA GLY A 43 -0.41 -0.27 -0.67
C GLY A 43 -0.64 -1.48 -1.57
N ILE A 44 -1.87 -2.04 -1.58
CA ILE A 44 -2.22 -3.24 -2.35
C ILE A 44 -2.99 -2.81 -3.61
N ARG A 45 -2.48 -3.21 -4.77
CA ARG A 45 -3.15 -2.95 -6.04
C ARG A 45 -4.21 -4.00 -6.34
N HIS A 46 -5.33 -3.50 -6.83
CA HIS A 46 -6.41 -4.32 -7.38
C HIS A 46 -6.68 -3.86 -8.80
N TYR A 47 -7.17 -4.76 -9.64
CA TYR A 47 -7.58 -4.42 -10.99
C TYR A 47 -8.87 -5.16 -11.37
N VAL A 48 -9.61 -4.55 -12.28
CA VAL A 48 -10.82 -5.14 -12.85
C VAL A 48 -10.43 -5.89 -14.12
N THR A 49 -10.86 -7.12 -14.22
CA THR A 49 -10.73 -7.94 -15.42
C THR A 49 -12.08 -8.42 -15.90
N SER A 50 -12.15 -8.79 -17.17
CA SER A 50 -13.35 -9.38 -17.76
C SER A 50 -13.01 -10.69 -18.45
N ALA A 51 -13.69 -11.76 -18.07
CA ALA A 51 -13.59 -13.05 -18.72
C ALA A 51 -14.98 -13.65 -18.87
N ASP A 52 -15.26 -14.26 -20.03
CA ASP A 52 -16.55 -14.89 -20.36
C ASP A 52 -17.75 -13.95 -20.12
N GLY A 53 -17.58 -12.66 -20.42
CA GLY A 53 -18.63 -11.65 -20.24
C GLY A 53 -18.93 -11.28 -18.79
N LYS A 54 -18.09 -11.68 -17.84
CA LYS A 54 -18.23 -11.36 -16.41
C LYS A 54 -17.06 -10.52 -15.92
N LEU A 55 -17.36 -9.50 -15.11
CA LEU A 55 -16.35 -8.71 -14.44
C LEU A 55 -15.87 -9.41 -13.17
N SER A 56 -14.57 -9.25 -12.87
CA SER A 56 -13.98 -9.67 -11.61
C SER A 56 -13.06 -8.57 -11.09
N LEU A 57 -13.02 -8.41 -9.78
CA LEU A 57 -12.02 -7.60 -9.09
C LEU A 57 -10.99 -8.54 -8.48
N ILE A 58 -9.74 -8.40 -8.88
CA ILE A 58 -8.66 -9.30 -8.50
C ILE A 58 -7.58 -8.52 -7.75
N LYS A 59 -7.06 -9.11 -6.69
CA LYS A 59 -5.87 -8.61 -6.00
C LYS A 59 -4.63 -8.93 -6.84
N ARG A 60 -3.86 -7.90 -7.20
CA ARG A 60 -2.73 -8.02 -8.13
C ARG A 60 -1.72 -9.09 -7.71
N LYS A 61 -1.37 -9.16 -6.43
CA LYS A 61 -0.40 -10.12 -5.91
C LYS A 61 -0.81 -11.59 -6.02
N ASP A 62 -2.11 -11.86 -6.13
CA ASP A 62 -2.64 -13.23 -6.19
C ASP A 62 -2.66 -13.77 -7.63
N SER A 63 -2.29 -12.94 -8.62
CA SER A 63 -2.29 -13.30 -10.05
C SER A 63 -0.90 -13.60 -10.63
N ILE A 64 0.07 -13.98 -9.79
CA ILE A 64 1.41 -14.34 -10.26
C ILE A 64 1.39 -15.75 -10.84
N LEU A 65 1.76 -15.87 -12.11
CA LEU A 65 1.84 -17.13 -12.82
C LEU A 65 3.14 -17.86 -12.51
N GLN A 66 3.08 -19.19 -12.46
CA GLN A 66 4.27 -20.06 -12.39
C GLN A 66 4.96 -20.16 -13.77
N TRP A 67 5.22 -19.02 -14.40
CA TRP A 67 5.89 -18.93 -15.69
C TRP A 67 7.10 -18.03 -15.57
N VAL A 68 8.22 -18.48 -16.15
CA VAL A 68 9.48 -17.75 -16.09
C VAL A 68 9.90 -17.37 -17.51
N VAL A 69 10.15 -16.09 -17.74
CA VAL A 69 10.79 -15.60 -18.98
C VAL A 69 12.27 -15.36 -18.70
N GLU A 70 13.14 -16.09 -19.37
CA GLU A 70 14.58 -16.13 -19.06
C GLU A 70 15.44 -15.96 -20.31
N THR A 71 16.53 -15.18 -20.16
CA THR A 71 17.57 -15.03 -21.17
C THR A 71 18.17 -16.38 -21.55
N GLY A 72 18.23 -16.66 -22.88
CA GLY A 72 18.76 -17.91 -23.41
C GLY A 72 17.78 -19.09 -23.39
N ARG A 73 16.53 -18.87 -23.00
CA ARG A 73 15.45 -19.87 -23.04
C ARG A 73 14.29 -19.43 -23.94
N ASN A 74 13.45 -18.56 -23.43
CA ASN A 74 12.21 -18.12 -24.07
C ASN A 74 12.10 -16.60 -24.20
N LEU A 75 13.09 -15.84 -23.69
CA LEU A 75 13.23 -14.41 -23.94
C LEU A 75 13.91 -14.20 -25.29
N ILE A 76 13.27 -13.45 -26.20
CA ILE A 76 13.78 -13.13 -27.55
C ILE A 76 14.55 -11.81 -27.51
N SER A 77 13.92 -10.77 -26.97
CA SER A 77 14.53 -9.44 -26.85
C SER A 77 13.99 -8.72 -25.63
N TYR A 78 14.70 -7.67 -25.21
CA TYR A 78 14.23 -6.76 -24.15
C TYR A 78 14.70 -5.34 -24.44
N ASP A 79 13.91 -4.39 -23.97
CA ASP A 79 14.24 -2.97 -23.95
C ASP A 79 14.04 -2.47 -22.51
N TYR A 80 15.14 -1.98 -21.92
CA TYR A 80 15.13 -1.45 -20.56
C TYR A 80 15.51 0.01 -20.55
N THR A 81 14.58 0.86 -20.14
CA THR A 81 14.78 2.29 -19.99
C THR A 81 14.74 2.68 -18.52
N CYS A 82 15.75 3.44 -18.10
CA CYS A 82 15.77 4.09 -16.78
C CYS A 82 15.95 5.59 -17.02
N SER A 83 14.96 6.40 -16.63
CA SER A 83 14.95 7.85 -16.83
C SER A 83 14.82 8.60 -15.53
N ILE A 84 15.61 9.64 -15.37
CA ILE A 84 15.53 10.61 -14.26
C ILE A 84 14.80 11.91 -14.67
N GLU A 85 14.27 11.99 -15.87
CA GLU A 85 13.64 13.20 -16.42
C GLU A 85 12.50 13.73 -15.54
N LYS A 86 11.75 12.82 -14.94
CA LYS A 86 10.63 13.15 -14.05
C LYS A 86 10.99 13.15 -12.56
N VAL A 87 12.24 12.86 -12.23
CA VAL A 87 12.69 12.84 -10.84
C VAL A 87 12.63 14.24 -10.25
N LYS A 88 12.12 14.33 -9.03
CA LYS A 88 12.15 15.56 -8.23
C LYS A 88 12.95 15.33 -6.98
N THR A 89 13.84 16.28 -6.69
CA THR A 89 14.67 16.27 -5.48
C THR A 89 14.12 17.20 -4.42
N ARG A 90 13.17 18.05 -4.78
CA ARG A 90 12.56 19.05 -3.90
C ARG A 90 11.09 19.27 -4.27
N ILE A 91 10.24 19.28 -3.25
CA ILE A 91 8.81 19.62 -3.38
C ILE A 91 8.55 20.88 -2.57
N LYS A 92 7.88 21.86 -3.20
CA LYS A 92 7.34 23.05 -2.53
C LYS A 92 5.82 23.08 -2.68
N LEU A 93 5.15 23.26 -1.56
CA LEU A 93 3.72 23.55 -1.55
C LEU A 93 3.53 25.04 -1.36
N LEU A 94 2.83 25.68 -2.29
CA LEU A 94 2.52 27.11 -2.27
C LEU A 94 1.03 27.35 -2.04
N SER A 95 0.71 28.45 -1.35
CA SER A 95 -0.66 28.97 -1.32
C SER A 95 -1.02 29.59 -2.67
N LYS A 96 -2.29 29.98 -2.84
CA LYS A 96 -2.75 30.70 -4.01
C LYS A 96 -2.12 32.09 -4.18
N GLU A 97 -1.53 32.63 -3.11
CA GLU A 97 -0.78 33.89 -3.06
C GLU A 97 0.74 33.69 -3.10
N ASP A 98 1.21 32.54 -3.62
CA ASP A 98 2.63 32.18 -3.76
C ASP A 98 3.44 32.12 -2.44
N LYS A 99 2.75 32.03 -1.29
CA LYS A 99 3.42 31.85 0.00
C LYS A 99 3.80 30.37 0.19
N VAL A 100 5.05 30.10 0.59
CA VAL A 100 5.49 28.75 0.90
C VAL A 100 4.76 28.23 2.13
N LEU A 101 4.01 27.14 1.95
CA LEU A 101 3.29 26.44 3.01
C LEU A 101 4.11 25.29 3.60
N ALA A 102 4.79 24.54 2.74
CA ALA A 102 5.70 23.46 3.14
C ALA A 102 6.77 23.26 2.08
N GLU A 103 7.95 22.79 2.51
CA GLU A 103 9.05 22.41 1.62
C GLU A 103 9.74 21.16 2.16
N LYS A 104 10.01 20.21 1.28
CA LYS A 104 10.79 18.99 1.55
C LYS A 104 11.81 18.78 0.44
N ALA A 105 13.03 18.39 0.82
CA ALA A 105 14.13 18.12 -0.11
C ALA A 105 14.90 16.86 0.31
N ASP A 106 15.36 16.10 -0.67
CA ASP A 106 16.34 15.04 -0.50
C ASP A 106 17.73 15.61 -0.83
N THR A 107 18.42 16.12 0.20
CA THR A 107 19.70 16.83 0.05
C THR A 107 20.81 15.94 -0.48
N GLU A 108 20.78 14.63 -0.23
CA GLU A 108 21.78 13.71 -0.77
C GLU A 108 21.56 13.47 -2.26
N LEU A 109 20.31 13.35 -2.67
CA LEU A 109 19.96 13.25 -4.08
C LEU A 109 20.25 14.55 -4.83
N GLU A 110 20.03 15.72 -4.21
CA GLU A 110 20.39 17.03 -4.77
C GLU A 110 21.89 17.18 -5.04
N LYS A 111 22.74 16.63 -4.16
CA LYS A 111 24.20 16.63 -4.39
C LYS A 111 24.60 15.77 -5.60
N THR A 112 23.83 14.74 -5.91
CA THR A 112 24.14 13.76 -6.97
C THR A 112 23.65 14.22 -8.33
N ILE A 113 22.40 14.67 -8.43
CA ILE A 113 21.72 14.98 -9.70
C ILE A 113 21.29 16.44 -9.84
N GLY A 114 21.53 17.27 -8.83
CA GLY A 114 21.13 18.67 -8.81
C GLY A 114 19.72 18.90 -8.24
N ILE A 115 19.34 20.18 -8.19
CA ILE A 115 18.03 20.60 -7.67
C ILE A 115 17.00 20.48 -8.80
N MET A 116 16.11 19.51 -8.67
CA MET A 116 14.95 19.30 -9.54
C MET A 116 13.69 19.54 -8.72
N GLN A 117 13.17 20.78 -8.78
CA GLN A 117 12.05 21.21 -7.94
C GLN A 117 10.72 20.94 -8.64
N ASP A 118 9.73 20.51 -7.85
CA ASP A 118 8.32 20.56 -8.21
C ASP A 118 7.56 21.51 -7.28
N ILE A 119 6.55 22.18 -7.84
CA ILE A 119 5.72 23.14 -7.12
C ILE A 119 4.26 22.70 -7.26
N SER A 120 3.57 22.57 -6.14
CA SER A 120 2.17 22.21 -6.12
C SER A 120 1.38 23.14 -5.19
N THR A 121 0.14 23.42 -5.56
CA THR A 121 -0.78 24.19 -4.72
C THR A 121 -1.81 23.22 -4.15
N PRO A 122 -1.80 22.95 -2.83
CA PRO A 122 -2.77 22.09 -2.20
C PRO A 122 -4.16 22.71 -2.21
N ASP A 123 -5.18 21.87 -2.06
CA ASP A 123 -6.55 22.36 -1.93
C ASP A 123 -6.70 23.23 -0.68
N SER A 124 -7.54 24.26 -0.77
CA SER A 124 -7.75 25.25 0.29
C SER A 124 -8.28 24.68 1.61
N ASN A 125 -8.73 23.43 1.61
CA ASN A 125 -9.24 22.72 2.79
C ASN A 125 -8.19 21.77 3.42
N THR A 126 -6.94 21.78 2.95
CA THR A 126 -5.88 20.96 3.52
C THR A 126 -5.40 21.59 4.83
N GLU A 127 -5.55 20.90 5.93
CA GLU A 127 -5.07 21.34 7.24
C GLU A 127 -3.56 21.55 7.24
N GLU A 128 -3.08 22.60 7.90
CA GLU A 128 -1.69 22.98 7.95
C GLU A 128 -0.77 21.86 8.51
N ALA A 129 -1.30 21.06 9.44
CA ALA A 129 -0.62 19.88 9.99
C ALA A 129 -0.31 18.79 8.94
N ASN A 130 -1.11 18.70 7.88
CA ASN A 130 -0.98 17.66 6.85
C ASN A 130 -0.10 18.09 5.67
N LEU A 131 0.28 19.37 5.57
CA LEU A 131 1.05 19.90 4.43
C LEU A 131 2.46 19.34 4.37
N THR A 132 3.11 19.19 5.53
CA THR A 132 4.46 18.62 5.62
C THR A 132 4.47 17.15 5.21
N ASP A 133 3.52 16.38 5.69
CA ASP A 133 3.35 14.96 5.34
C ASP A 133 3.00 14.78 3.86
N MET A 134 2.20 15.70 3.30
CA MET A 134 1.88 15.73 1.88
C MET A 134 3.14 15.98 1.03
N ALA A 135 3.96 16.99 1.38
CA ALA A 135 5.21 17.28 0.67
C ALA A 135 6.19 16.10 0.76
N GLU A 136 6.28 15.44 1.92
CA GLU A 136 7.14 14.27 2.11
C GLU A 136 6.66 13.07 1.29
N SER A 137 5.37 12.82 1.26
CA SER A 137 4.77 11.75 0.44
C SER A 137 4.99 11.99 -1.06
N MET A 138 4.80 13.22 -1.53
CA MET A 138 5.05 13.60 -2.92
C MET A 138 6.53 13.43 -3.28
N LEU A 139 7.44 13.85 -2.41
CA LEU A 139 8.88 13.67 -2.62
C LEU A 139 9.25 12.18 -2.67
N ALA A 140 8.74 11.38 -1.75
CA ALA A 140 9.00 9.94 -1.72
C ALA A 140 8.55 9.22 -2.99
N GLU A 141 7.44 9.68 -3.60
CA GLU A 141 6.93 9.15 -4.87
C GLU A 141 7.75 9.63 -6.07
N GLN A 142 8.09 10.93 -6.11
CA GLN A 142 8.70 11.57 -7.28
C GLN A 142 10.24 11.48 -7.32
N LYS A 143 10.91 11.12 -6.22
CA LYS A 143 12.37 11.00 -6.19
C LYS A 143 12.94 9.74 -6.86
N LEU A 144 12.08 8.82 -7.25
CA LEU A 144 12.49 7.56 -7.86
C LEU A 144 12.56 7.68 -9.39
N PRO A 145 13.63 7.15 -10.02
CA PRO A 145 13.72 7.08 -11.48
C PRO A 145 12.55 6.27 -12.05
N SER A 146 12.01 6.73 -13.16
CA SER A 146 11.05 5.93 -13.90
C SER A 146 11.78 4.80 -14.63
N LYS A 147 11.30 3.57 -14.45
CA LYS A 147 11.85 2.37 -15.06
C LYS A 147 10.78 1.71 -15.89
N THR A 148 11.11 1.44 -17.15
CA THR A 148 10.25 0.70 -18.08
C THR A 148 11.01 -0.49 -18.60
N LEU A 149 10.41 -1.65 -18.58
CA LEU A 149 10.94 -2.89 -19.13
C LEU A 149 9.92 -3.46 -20.10
N THR A 150 10.26 -3.47 -21.38
CA THR A 150 9.49 -4.16 -22.41
C THR A 150 10.26 -5.40 -22.82
N ILE A 151 9.59 -6.54 -22.91
CA ILE A 151 10.19 -7.80 -23.32
C ILE A 151 9.42 -8.39 -24.48
N GLU A 152 10.13 -9.14 -25.33
CA GLU A 152 9.55 -10.03 -26.32
C GLU A 152 10.00 -11.45 -26.02
N GLY A 153 9.07 -12.38 -26.01
CA GLY A 153 9.35 -13.78 -25.67
C GLY A 153 8.45 -14.75 -26.41
N LEU A 154 8.75 -16.04 -26.24
CA LEU A 154 7.85 -17.09 -26.72
C LEU A 154 6.51 -16.98 -26.02
N GLY A 155 5.43 -17.04 -26.79
CA GLY A 155 4.08 -16.76 -26.32
C GLY A 155 3.53 -17.82 -25.39
N GLN A 156 2.83 -17.37 -24.37
CA GLN A 156 2.06 -18.16 -23.44
C GLN A 156 0.67 -17.52 -23.30
N ALA A 157 -0.37 -18.23 -23.68
CA ALA A 157 -1.71 -17.65 -23.89
C ALA A 157 -2.35 -17.06 -22.62
N ASN A 158 -1.95 -17.50 -21.42
CA ASN A 158 -2.46 -16.97 -20.15
C ASN A 158 -1.64 -15.79 -19.57
N VAL A 159 -0.59 -15.36 -20.28
CA VAL A 159 0.19 -14.16 -19.91
C VAL A 159 -0.47 -12.95 -20.55
N ILE A 160 -1.35 -12.33 -19.82
CA ILE A 160 -2.14 -11.15 -20.23
C ILE A 160 -1.95 -10.01 -19.22
N SER A 161 -2.37 -8.81 -19.61
CA SER A 161 -2.35 -7.64 -18.72
C SER A 161 -2.99 -7.93 -17.36
N GLY A 162 -2.32 -7.50 -16.31
CA GLY A 162 -2.74 -7.71 -14.92
C GLY A 162 -2.11 -8.92 -14.23
N VAL A 163 -1.58 -9.91 -14.97
CA VAL A 163 -0.88 -11.05 -14.34
C VAL A 163 0.58 -10.71 -14.03
N GLY A 164 1.13 -11.39 -13.03
CA GLY A 164 2.56 -11.34 -12.72
C GLY A 164 3.29 -12.56 -13.25
N LEU A 165 4.56 -12.38 -13.60
CA LEU A 165 5.45 -13.50 -13.98
C LEU A 165 6.90 -13.19 -13.58
N CYS A 166 7.67 -14.25 -13.39
CA CYS A 166 9.09 -14.12 -13.08
C CYS A 166 9.90 -13.81 -14.34
N ILE A 167 10.74 -12.78 -14.27
CA ILE A 167 11.62 -12.33 -15.35
C ILE A 167 13.06 -12.46 -14.90
N ILE A 168 13.88 -13.15 -15.72
CA ILE A 168 15.31 -13.32 -15.49
C ILE A 168 16.07 -12.79 -16.69
N ILE A 169 16.68 -11.61 -16.54
CA ILE A 169 17.55 -10.98 -17.55
C ILE A 169 18.95 -10.87 -16.96
N ARG A 170 19.77 -11.89 -17.20
CA ARG A 170 21.11 -12.01 -16.59
C ARG A 170 22.02 -10.82 -16.88
N PRO A 171 22.09 -10.26 -18.11
CA PRO A 171 22.94 -9.10 -18.41
C PRO A 171 22.58 -7.85 -17.60
N LEU A 172 21.32 -7.70 -17.17
CA LEU A 172 20.85 -6.59 -16.36
C LEU A 172 20.84 -6.88 -14.86
N GLY A 173 21.19 -8.11 -14.43
CA GLY A 173 21.05 -8.53 -13.04
C GLY A 173 19.61 -8.59 -12.56
N ILE A 174 18.64 -8.68 -13.46
CA ILE A 174 17.22 -8.74 -13.13
C ILE A 174 16.83 -10.21 -12.88
N SER A 175 16.28 -10.48 -11.70
CA SER A 175 15.68 -11.77 -11.33
C SER A 175 14.56 -11.48 -10.33
N ASN A 176 13.36 -11.16 -10.85
CA ASN A 176 12.25 -10.73 -10.02
C ASN A 176 10.91 -11.02 -10.70
N SER A 177 9.82 -10.97 -9.92
CA SER A 177 8.48 -11.01 -10.47
C SER A 177 7.99 -9.60 -10.78
N TYR A 178 7.49 -9.42 -11.99
CA TYR A 178 6.89 -8.17 -12.46
C TYR A 178 5.50 -8.43 -12.99
N TYR A 179 4.66 -7.41 -12.96
CA TYR A 179 3.31 -7.48 -13.50
C TYR A 179 3.27 -6.94 -14.93
N VAL A 180 2.40 -7.51 -15.73
CA VAL A 180 2.16 -7.08 -17.11
C VAL A 180 1.18 -5.92 -17.10
N ASP A 181 1.62 -4.75 -17.60
CA ASP A 181 0.74 -3.60 -17.81
C ASP A 181 0.06 -3.68 -19.17
N GLU A 182 0.83 -4.07 -20.21
CA GLU A 182 0.32 -4.24 -21.56
C GLU A 182 0.87 -5.53 -22.18
N ASP A 183 0.02 -6.23 -22.90
CA ASP A 183 0.39 -7.42 -23.66
C ASP A 183 -0.03 -7.34 -25.13
N THR A 184 0.79 -7.91 -25.98
CA THR A 184 0.48 -8.13 -27.39
C THR A 184 0.92 -9.52 -27.78
N HIS A 185 -0.02 -10.34 -28.27
CA HIS A 185 0.24 -11.67 -28.75
C HIS A 185 0.21 -11.73 -30.29
N THR A 186 1.25 -12.29 -30.87
CA THR A 186 1.37 -12.47 -32.32
C THR A 186 1.40 -13.95 -32.66
N PHE A 187 0.48 -14.38 -33.50
CA PHE A 187 0.39 -15.75 -33.98
C PHE A 187 0.71 -15.79 -35.48
N LYS A 188 1.67 -16.60 -35.87
CA LYS A 188 2.05 -16.79 -37.28
C LYS A 188 2.31 -18.28 -37.54
N GLY A 189 1.35 -18.96 -38.11
CA GLY A 189 1.38 -20.42 -38.21
C GLY A 189 1.45 -21.05 -36.82
N ASN A 190 2.45 -21.89 -36.59
CA ASN A 190 2.68 -22.53 -35.29
C ASN A 190 3.55 -21.68 -34.35
N TYR A 191 3.94 -20.48 -34.76
CA TYR A 191 4.74 -19.58 -33.96
C TYR A 191 3.85 -18.65 -33.19
N HIS A 192 4.05 -18.59 -31.86
CA HIS A 192 3.39 -17.67 -30.96
C HIS A 192 4.46 -16.86 -30.22
N ALA A 193 4.45 -15.55 -30.40
CA ALA A 193 5.27 -14.60 -29.65
C ALA A 193 4.38 -13.70 -28.81
N MET A 194 4.93 -13.20 -27.70
CA MET A 194 4.32 -12.18 -26.88
C MET A 194 5.28 -11.03 -26.65
N ARG A 195 4.75 -9.80 -26.70
CA ARG A 195 5.43 -8.57 -26.32
C ARG A 195 4.73 -8.02 -25.08
N LEU A 196 5.47 -7.77 -24.02
CA LEU A 196 4.95 -7.38 -22.74
C LEU A 196 5.61 -6.09 -22.26
N THR A 197 4.82 -5.10 -21.84
CA THR A 197 5.30 -3.97 -21.06
C THR A 197 5.10 -4.29 -19.57
N LEU A 198 6.19 -4.24 -18.80
CA LEU A 198 6.23 -4.70 -17.45
C LEU A 198 6.25 -3.54 -16.45
N ASN A 199 5.42 -3.64 -15.44
CA ASN A 199 5.40 -2.71 -14.31
C ASN A 199 6.50 -3.09 -13.32
N MET A 200 7.50 -2.24 -13.21
CA MET A 200 8.62 -2.45 -12.30
C MET A 200 8.37 -1.89 -10.89
N ALA A 201 7.20 -1.27 -10.64
CA ALA A 201 6.84 -0.82 -9.31
C ALA A 201 6.49 -2.00 -8.40
N THR A 202 7.08 -2.04 -7.23
CA THR A 202 6.77 -3.04 -6.21
C THR A 202 5.54 -2.61 -5.42
N ASP A 203 4.62 -3.55 -5.16
CA ASP A 203 3.54 -3.34 -4.22
C ASP A 203 4.11 -3.42 -2.80
N THR A 204 4.16 -2.30 -2.11
CA THR A 204 4.48 -2.26 -0.68
C THR A 204 3.18 -2.24 0.10
N GLU A 205 2.90 -3.32 0.82
CA GLU A 205 1.75 -3.35 1.72
C GLU A 205 1.96 -2.29 2.81
N ARG A 206 1.00 -1.36 2.89
CA ARG A 206 0.90 -0.41 3.98
C ARG A 206 -0.22 -0.89 4.89
N SER A 207 -0.02 -0.82 6.20
CA SER A 207 -1.15 -0.96 7.11
C SER A 207 -2.14 0.15 6.77
N ALA A 208 -3.34 -0.21 6.33
CA ALA A 208 -4.40 0.76 6.15
C ALA A 208 -4.65 1.41 7.51
N LYS A 209 -4.29 2.68 7.66
CA LYS A 209 -4.84 3.48 8.74
C LYS A 209 -6.32 3.59 8.41
N ALA A 210 -7.14 2.85 9.12
CA ALA A 210 -8.56 3.13 9.14
C ALA A 210 -8.69 4.62 9.48
N SER A 211 -9.41 5.36 8.63
CA SER A 211 -9.85 6.71 8.94
C SER A 211 -10.97 6.58 9.98
N ASP A 212 -10.56 6.27 11.19
CA ASP A 212 -11.31 6.52 12.42
C ASP A 212 -10.25 6.89 13.44
N GLU A 213 -10.32 8.13 13.89
CA GLU A 213 -9.57 8.65 15.01
C GLU A 213 -9.66 7.70 16.19
N LYS A 214 -8.62 6.92 16.41
CA LYS A 214 -8.11 6.60 17.75
C LYS A 214 -6.67 6.14 17.57
N SER A 215 -5.76 6.99 18.02
CA SER A 215 -4.36 6.71 18.29
C SER A 215 -4.18 5.28 18.82
N SER A 216 -3.79 4.34 17.94
CA SER A 216 -3.20 3.09 18.38
C SER A 216 -1.69 3.21 18.18
N THR A 217 -1.01 3.76 19.15
CA THR A 217 0.40 3.54 19.35
C THR A 217 0.62 2.03 19.35
N SER A 218 1.35 1.50 18.38
CA SER A 218 1.74 0.09 18.37
C SER A 218 2.79 -0.11 19.47
N HIS A 219 2.33 -0.57 20.63
CA HIS A 219 3.20 -0.85 21.74
C HIS A 219 3.94 -2.18 21.53
N SER A 220 5.16 -2.24 22.03
CA SER A 220 6.03 -3.43 22.06
C SER A 220 6.12 -4.02 23.48
N VAL A 221 6.42 -5.31 23.57
CA VAL A 221 6.72 -5.91 24.87
C VAL A 221 7.94 -5.21 25.48
N GLY A 222 7.77 -4.72 26.69
CA GLY A 222 8.79 -3.95 27.40
C GLY A 222 8.49 -2.45 27.49
N ASP A 223 7.57 -1.93 26.70
CA ASP A 223 7.23 -0.51 26.70
C ASP A 223 6.59 -0.09 28.04
N LYS A 224 6.98 1.10 28.46
CA LYS A 224 6.32 1.78 29.59
C LYS A 224 5.13 2.54 29.05
N VAL A 225 3.99 2.32 29.64
CA VAL A 225 2.69 2.89 29.23
C VAL A 225 1.98 3.48 30.42
N GLN A 226 1.08 4.41 30.16
CA GLN A 226 0.17 4.93 31.19
C GLN A 226 -1.15 4.17 31.10
N PHE A 227 -1.46 3.37 32.13
CA PHE A 227 -2.76 2.73 32.24
C PHE A 227 -3.79 3.74 32.74
N SER A 228 -4.87 3.93 31.99
CA SER A 228 -5.93 4.90 32.31
C SER A 228 -6.93 4.43 33.38
N GLY A 229 -6.75 3.18 33.85
CA GLY A 229 -7.69 2.53 34.73
C GLY A 229 -8.80 1.78 34.02
N GLY A 230 -9.56 0.98 34.73
CA GLY A 230 -10.69 0.23 34.18
C GLY A 230 -10.52 -1.29 34.26
N PRO A 231 -11.36 -2.06 33.55
CA PRO A 231 -11.39 -3.51 33.66
C PRO A 231 -10.11 -4.18 33.19
N GLN A 232 -9.66 -5.19 33.96
CA GLN A 232 -8.61 -6.10 33.55
C GLN A 232 -9.12 -7.54 33.52
N TYR A 233 -8.45 -8.38 32.76
CA TYR A 233 -8.88 -9.74 32.45
C TYR A 233 -7.78 -10.76 32.70
N VAL A 234 -8.15 -12.01 33.03
CA VAL A 234 -7.18 -13.10 33.23
C VAL A 234 -6.59 -13.62 31.92
N ALA A 235 -7.29 -13.45 30.81
CA ALA A 235 -6.85 -13.92 29.48
C ALA A 235 -7.24 -12.90 28.41
N SER A 236 -6.48 -12.88 27.30
CA SER A 236 -6.73 -11.99 26.18
C SER A 236 -8.07 -12.22 25.46
N THR A 237 -8.73 -13.34 25.69
CA THR A 237 -10.02 -13.72 25.12
C THR A 237 -11.16 -13.77 26.13
N ALA A 238 -10.90 -13.42 27.40
CA ALA A 238 -11.89 -13.46 28.45
C ALA A 238 -13.10 -12.54 28.13
N THR A 239 -14.28 -12.93 28.58
CA THR A 239 -15.52 -12.16 28.38
C THR A 239 -15.95 -11.38 29.61
N SER A 240 -15.41 -11.73 30.77
CA SER A 240 -15.74 -11.08 32.04
C SER A 240 -14.48 -10.54 32.71
N PRO A 241 -14.49 -9.31 33.22
CA PRO A 241 -13.36 -8.71 33.90
C PRO A 241 -13.13 -9.39 35.27
N THR A 242 -11.87 -9.40 35.69
CA THR A 242 -11.49 -9.92 37.03
C THR A 242 -11.65 -8.86 38.08
N ASN A 243 -11.23 -7.65 37.80
CA ASN A 243 -11.33 -6.47 38.65
C ASN A 243 -11.11 -5.20 37.80
N SER A 244 -11.10 -4.03 38.43
CA SER A 244 -10.92 -2.74 37.80
C SER A 244 -9.87 -1.92 38.56
N PRO A 245 -8.57 -2.15 38.31
CA PRO A 245 -7.49 -1.44 38.94
C PRO A 245 -7.49 0.05 38.59
N LYS A 246 -6.90 0.86 39.49
CA LYS A 246 -6.75 2.30 39.30
C LYS A 246 -5.70 2.61 38.20
N ALA A 247 -5.86 3.79 37.62
CA ALA A 247 -4.88 4.34 36.67
C ALA A 247 -3.48 4.45 37.31
N GLY A 248 -2.44 4.31 36.49
CA GLY A 248 -1.06 4.46 36.90
C GLY A 248 -0.06 3.93 35.87
N PRO A 249 1.23 4.18 36.09
CA PRO A 249 2.26 3.72 35.18
C PRO A 249 2.38 2.19 35.19
N ALA A 250 2.50 1.62 33.98
CA ALA A 250 2.58 0.20 33.77
C ALA A 250 3.61 -0.14 32.70
N LYS A 251 3.92 -1.43 32.58
CA LYS A 251 4.81 -1.98 31.54
C LYS A 251 4.11 -3.12 30.83
N ILE A 252 4.24 -3.16 29.51
CA ILE A 252 3.72 -4.25 28.69
C ILE A 252 4.61 -5.47 28.84
N THR A 253 4.05 -6.59 29.25
CA THR A 253 4.77 -7.84 29.49
C THR A 253 4.44 -8.92 28.45
N ALA A 254 3.28 -8.83 27.79
CA ALA A 254 2.96 -9.69 26.66
C ALA A 254 1.96 -9.01 25.73
N ILE A 255 1.98 -9.43 24.45
CA ILE A 255 1.03 -9.04 23.43
C ILE A 255 0.40 -10.30 22.87
N ALA A 256 -0.94 -10.31 22.80
CA ALA A 256 -1.68 -11.46 22.31
C ALA A 256 -1.45 -11.66 20.81
N LYS A 257 -1.02 -12.87 20.43
CA LYS A 257 -0.82 -13.27 19.02
C LYS A 257 -2.10 -13.80 18.35
N SER A 258 -3.17 -14.01 19.13
CA SER A 258 -4.42 -14.57 18.63
C SER A 258 -5.25 -13.51 17.89
N LYS A 259 -5.78 -13.85 16.72
CA LYS A 259 -6.73 -13.00 15.97
C LYS A 259 -8.06 -12.78 16.72
N ASN A 260 -8.35 -13.60 17.71
CA ASN A 260 -9.58 -13.52 18.53
C ASN A 260 -9.34 -12.82 19.89
N ALA A 261 -8.18 -12.20 20.09
CA ALA A 261 -7.88 -11.50 21.32
C ALA A 261 -8.72 -10.22 21.42
N LYS A 262 -9.56 -10.13 22.44
CA LYS A 262 -10.35 -8.93 22.78
C LYS A 262 -9.50 -7.92 23.55
N HIS A 263 -8.57 -8.41 24.38
CA HIS A 263 -7.70 -7.66 25.25
C HIS A 263 -6.25 -7.91 24.84
N PRO A 264 -5.68 -7.07 23.93
CA PRO A 264 -4.43 -7.42 23.26
C PRO A 264 -3.17 -7.28 24.11
N TYR A 265 -3.20 -6.52 25.20
CA TYR A 265 -2.00 -6.20 25.98
C TYR A 265 -2.08 -6.77 27.40
N HIS A 266 -1.06 -7.52 27.80
CA HIS A 266 -0.85 -7.89 29.20
C HIS A 266 0.11 -6.88 29.81
N ILE A 267 -0.34 -6.20 30.87
CA ILE A 267 0.42 -5.16 31.55
C ILE A 267 0.60 -5.45 33.03
N ILE A 268 1.67 -4.89 33.60
CA ILE A 268 1.97 -4.93 35.02
C ILE A 268 2.27 -3.53 35.52
N HIS A 269 1.79 -3.16 36.69
CA HIS A 269 2.13 -1.88 37.32
C HIS A 269 3.63 -1.75 37.58
N THR A 270 4.17 -0.53 37.50
CA THR A 270 5.60 -0.24 37.74
C THR A 270 5.82 0.56 39.00
N ASP A 271 4.77 0.95 39.68
CA ASP A 271 4.81 1.63 40.94
C ASP A 271 3.70 1.11 41.87
N LYS A 272 3.54 1.75 43.05
CA LYS A 272 2.50 1.40 44.05
C LYS A 272 1.17 2.14 43.82
N GLN A 273 1.03 2.96 42.81
CA GLN A 273 -0.17 3.75 42.53
C GLN A 273 -1.26 2.93 41.84
N SER A 274 -0.88 2.05 40.92
CA SER A 274 -1.77 1.11 40.26
C SER A 274 -1.57 -0.30 40.82
N THR A 275 -2.59 -1.15 40.69
CA THR A 275 -2.55 -2.58 41.02
C THR A 275 -2.80 -3.43 39.77
N VAL A 276 -2.65 -2.85 38.57
CA VAL A 276 -2.92 -3.56 37.34
C VAL A 276 -1.93 -4.71 37.13
N TYR A 277 -2.46 -5.90 36.86
CA TYR A 277 -1.72 -7.11 36.54
C TYR A 277 -2.64 -8.04 35.73
N GLY A 278 -2.65 -7.88 34.42
CA GLY A 278 -3.52 -8.68 33.57
C GLY A 278 -3.66 -8.13 32.17
N TRP A 279 -4.58 -8.73 31.43
CA TRP A 279 -4.91 -8.32 30.07
C TRP A 279 -5.88 -7.14 30.07
N VAL A 280 -5.62 -6.17 29.19
CA VAL A 280 -6.39 -4.92 29.08
C VAL A 280 -6.67 -4.57 27.64
N ASP A 281 -7.65 -3.72 27.41
CA ASP A 281 -8.00 -3.19 26.11
C ASP A 281 -6.96 -2.18 25.61
N ALA A 282 -6.78 -2.09 24.30
CA ALA A 282 -5.87 -1.12 23.69
C ALA A 282 -6.21 0.34 24.05
N SER A 283 -7.49 0.64 24.29
CA SER A 283 -7.96 1.97 24.68
C SER A 283 -7.61 2.37 26.11
N GLN A 284 -7.11 1.44 26.93
CA GLN A 284 -6.76 1.69 28.33
C GLN A 284 -5.28 2.02 28.55
N ILE A 285 -4.47 2.02 27.49
CA ILE A 285 -3.04 2.33 27.54
C ILE A 285 -2.70 3.45 26.57
N GLY A 286 -1.83 4.35 26.99
CA GLY A 286 -1.34 5.48 26.21
C GLY A 286 0.14 5.74 26.44
#